data_33fd4d48e0b364b00f7ebd687aa6cf7c
#
_entry.id   33fd4d48e0b364b00f7ebd687aa6cf7c
#
_cell.length_a   1.000
_cell.length_b   1.000
_cell.length_c   1.000
_cell.angle_alpha   90.00
_cell.angle_beta   90.00
_cell.angle_gamma   90.00
#
_symmetry.space_group_name_H-M   'P 1'
#
loop_
_entity.id
_entity.type
_entity.pdbx_description
1 polymer ?
#
loop_
_entity_poly.entity_id
_entity_poly.type
_entity_poly.pdbx_seq_one_letter_code
_entity_poly.pdbx_strand_id
1 'polypeptide(L)'
;ALYRDTLASGAGASVPALVRLLADRALPELERLQQMGIRFDRSPDGRFDMVNAVGTSFPRVVHSGTTTGKQALALLKTDILAERIIRLAVAADGIAGGWTERGEAIHAKAVILAGGGFAGLWKFSTWSKKLRGDPALLALQAGAELHGLGFVQFEPTVTVFPLHLAGFPIITTVLHEGAKLLNRHGESLLKPGEPVPRKRELAERILREIRCGNAWEHGGIRYDFSGIREEAFARKYPEYHAKFKRLSPDFRSLWFEVKPGAHTTLGGIRIAPDCSTAMPGLFAAGEAAGGIHGRDRLGGNAGLEVFVFGRIAGKAAARYAAAHPFFPFRNTALPGPEPEEFFIRTADLLDRRFDPLSTREDFEAGAAETDSXXXXXXXX
;
A
#
# COMPACT_ATOMS: atom_id res chain seq x y z
N ALA A 1 17.51 10.25 11.67
CA ALA A 1 16.59 10.89 10.74
C ALA A 1 15.41 9.98 10.40
N LEU A 2 15.61 8.79 9.81
CA LEU A 2 14.51 7.89 9.40
C LEU A 2 13.44 7.72 10.49
N TYR A 3 13.87 7.41 11.72
CA TYR A 3 12.96 7.26 12.87
C TYR A 3 12.11 8.51 13.10
N ARG A 4 12.78 9.68 13.20
CA ARG A 4 12.07 10.95 13.50
C ARG A 4 11.10 11.34 12.39
N ASP A 5 11.54 11.20 11.14
CA ASP A 5 10.70 11.56 9.98
C ASP A 5 9.47 10.64 9.90
N THR A 6 9.66 9.33 10.15
CA THR A 6 8.56 8.36 10.11
C THR A 6 7.53 8.64 11.23
N LEU A 7 7.98 8.92 12.45
CA LEU A 7 7.07 9.27 13.55
C LEU A 7 6.32 10.58 13.26
N ALA A 8 7.02 11.57 12.72
CA ALA A 8 6.41 12.87 12.38
C ALA A 8 5.33 12.69 11.30
N SER A 9 5.63 11.89 10.27
CA SER A 9 4.66 11.61 9.21
C SER A 9 3.47 10.80 9.75
N GLY A 10 3.72 9.88 10.67
CA GLY A 10 2.68 9.05 11.28
C GLY A 10 1.72 9.79 12.21
N ALA A 11 2.02 11.07 12.54
CA ALA A 11 1.13 11.98 13.28
C ALA A 11 0.53 11.34 14.54
N GLY A 12 1.38 10.71 15.36
CA GLY A 12 0.99 10.11 16.64
C GLY A 12 0.34 8.73 16.55
N ALA A 13 0.14 8.20 15.34
CA ALA A 13 -0.53 6.91 15.16
C ALA A 13 0.43 5.75 14.89
N SER A 14 1.73 6.02 14.74
CA SER A 14 2.75 4.98 14.61
C SER A 14 3.08 4.38 15.97
N VAL A 15 3.44 3.09 16.00
CA VAL A 15 3.95 2.41 17.21
C VAL A 15 5.45 2.65 17.26
N PRO A 16 5.97 3.46 18.21
CA PRO A 16 7.38 3.87 18.20
C PRO A 16 8.37 2.71 18.19
N ALA A 17 8.06 1.60 18.87
CA ALA A 17 8.94 0.42 18.91
C ALA A 17 9.13 -0.17 17.50
N LEU A 18 8.07 -0.25 16.71
CA LEU A 18 8.15 -0.78 15.34
C LEU A 18 8.94 0.18 14.44
N VAL A 19 8.70 1.50 14.59
CA VAL A 19 9.45 2.51 13.82
C VAL A 19 10.94 2.48 14.19
N ARG A 20 11.26 2.28 15.49
CA ARG A 20 12.65 2.15 15.93
C ARG A 20 13.31 0.95 15.27
N LEU A 21 12.60 -0.19 15.28
CA LEU A 21 13.09 -1.42 14.68
C LEU A 21 13.33 -1.25 13.16
N LEU A 22 12.39 -0.62 12.47
CA LEU A 22 12.53 -0.29 11.03
C LEU A 22 13.81 0.52 10.78
N ALA A 23 14.04 1.56 11.61
CA ALA A 23 15.17 2.46 11.44
C ALA A 23 16.51 1.76 11.75
N ASP A 24 16.55 0.97 12.83
CA ASP A 24 17.78 0.31 13.28
C ASP A 24 18.19 -0.83 12.34
N ARG A 25 17.20 -1.45 11.65
CA ARG A 25 17.47 -2.55 10.73
C ARG A 25 17.68 -2.09 9.27
N ALA A 26 17.46 -0.83 8.96
CA ALA A 26 17.52 -0.33 7.59
C ALA A 26 18.86 -0.59 6.91
N LEU A 27 19.96 -0.17 7.53
CA LEU A 27 21.30 -0.34 6.94
C LEU A 27 21.74 -1.80 6.90
N PRO A 28 21.62 -2.58 8.00
CA PRO A 28 21.95 -4.02 7.94
C PRO A 28 21.14 -4.76 6.88
N GLU A 29 19.88 -4.40 6.68
CA GLU A 29 19.05 -5.05 5.66
C GLU A 29 19.50 -4.68 4.25
N LEU A 30 19.85 -3.42 4.02
CA LEU A 30 20.39 -2.97 2.74
C LEU A 30 21.67 -3.74 2.39
N GLU A 31 22.58 -3.87 3.35
CA GLU A 31 23.84 -4.62 3.18
C GLU A 31 23.56 -6.08 2.84
N ARG A 32 22.59 -6.70 3.53
CA ARG A 32 22.18 -8.08 3.26
C ARG A 32 21.63 -8.24 1.84
N LEU A 33 20.78 -7.32 1.42
CA LEU A 33 20.20 -7.36 0.07
C LEU A 33 21.29 -7.28 -1.02
N GLN A 34 22.33 -6.45 -0.78
CA GLN A 34 23.47 -6.39 -1.69
C GLN A 34 24.24 -7.73 -1.71
N GLN A 35 24.48 -8.31 -0.52
CA GLN A 35 25.15 -9.62 -0.41
C GLN A 35 24.37 -10.72 -1.14
N MET A 36 23.03 -10.61 -1.17
CA MET A 36 22.18 -11.53 -1.92
C MET A 36 22.24 -11.32 -3.43
N GLY A 37 22.75 -10.17 -3.88
CA GLY A 37 22.93 -9.89 -5.31
C GLY A 37 22.08 -8.76 -5.88
N ILE A 38 21.35 -8.01 -5.04
CA ILE A 38 20.63 -6.83 -5.54
C ILE A 38 21.64 -5.73 -5.86
N ARG A 39 21.57 -5.21 -7.09
CA ARG A 39 22.50 -4.17 -7.58
C ARG A 39 21.81 -2.81 -7.47
N PHE A 40 22.10 -2.10 -6.38
CA PHE A 40 21.58 -0.75 -6.19
C PHE A 40 22.37 0.25 -7.04
N ASP A 41 21.69 1.26 -7.52
CA ASP A 41 22.27 2.31 -8.35
C ASP A 41 23.30 3.13 -7.54
N ARG A 42 24.35 3.58 -8.26
CA ARG A 42 25.47 4.33 -7.68
C ARG A 42 25.66 5.65 -8.41
N SER A 43 26.00 6.68 -7.65
CA SER A 43 26.47 7.95 -8.17
C SER A 43 27.90 7.80 -8.71
N PRO A 44 28.40 8.75 -9.53
CA PRO A 44 29.74 8.65 -10.10
C PRO A 44 30.88 8.50 -9.08
N ASP A 45 30.66 8.96 -7.84
CA ASP A 45 31.65 8.82 -6.75
C ASP A 45 31.57 7.46 -6.03
N GLY A 46 30.73 6.53 -6.52
CA GLY A 46 30.60 5.17 -5.97
C GLY A 46 29.66 5.03 -4.80
N ARG A 47 29.08 6.11 -4.31
CA ARG A 47 28.09 6.07 -3.23
C ARG A 47 26.73 5.61 -3.79
N PHE A 48 25.82 5.22 -2.89
CA PHE A 48 24.44 4.95 -3.31
C PHE A 48 23.83 6.20 -3.96
N ASP A 49 23.22 6.02 -5.12
CA ASP A 49 22.38 7.05 -5.70
C ASP A 49 21.07 7.09 -4.90
N MET A 50 20.92 8.13 -4.08
CA MET A 50 19.78 8.25 -3.17
C MET A 50 18.83 9.35 -3.63
N VAL A 51 17.56 8.98 -3.79
CA VAL A 51 16.53 9.95 -4.16
C VAL A 51 15.79 10.45 -2.92
N ASN A 52 15.31 11.68 -3.04
CA ASN A 52 14.51 12.31 -2.00
C ASN A 52 13.05 11.89 -2.13
N ALA A 53 12.40 11.66 -1.01
CA ALA A 53 10.96 11.44 -0.98
C ALA A 53 10.30 12.57 -0.20
N VAL A 54 9.07 12.93 -0.57
CA VAL A 54 8.35 14.00 0.10
C VAL A 54 8.20 13.65 1.59
N GLY A 55 8.53 14.60 2.45
CA GLY A 55 8.46 14.44 3.90
C GLY A 55 9.73 13.91 4.55
N THR A 56 10.76 13.57 3.76
CA THR A 56 12.04 13.14 4.33
C THR A 56 12.99 14.32 4.52
N SER A 57 13.76 14.30 5.61
CA SER A 57 14.67 15.40 5.95
C SER A 57 15.92 15.48 5.05
N PHE A 58 16.21 14.38 4.29
CA PHE A 58 17.27 14.38 3.28
C PHE A 58 17.12 13.14 2.38
N PRO A 59 17.77 13.14 1.19
CA PRO A 59 17.71 11.99 0.30
C PRO A 59 18.26 10.72 0.97
N ARG A 60 17.50 9.62 0.90
CA ARG A 60 17.92 8.35 1.51
C ARG A 60 17.25 7.11 0.88
N VAL A 61 16.42 7.31 -0.15
CA VAL A 61 15.77 6.17 -0.78
C VAL A 61 16.73 5.56 -1.80
N VAL A 62 17.24 4.38 -1.48
CA VAL A 62 18.14 3.61 -2.35
C VAL A 62 17.28 2.80 -3.32
N HIS A 63 17.70 2.70 -4.57
CA HIS A 63 16.91 2.06 -5.62
C HIS A 63 17.80 1.35 -6.63
N SER A 64 17.17 0.59 -7.50
CA SER A 64 17.78 -0.05 -8.67
C SER A 64 16.85 0.25 -9.86
N GLY A 65 16.89 1.49 -10.33
CA GLY A 65 15.88 2.02 -11.23
C GLY A 65 14.48 1.74 -10.65
N THR A 66 13.63 1.08 -11.43
CA THR A 66 12.31 0.60 -10.98
C THR A 66 12.29 -0.92 -10.76
N THR A 67 13.46 -1.56 -10.67
CA THR A 67 13.55 -3.04 -10.68
C THR A 67 13.88 -3.66 -9.34
N THR A 68 14.00 -2.89 -8.25
CA THR A 68 14.40 -3.40 -6.93
C THR A 68 13.57 -4.62 -6.50
N GLY A 69 12.25 -4.52 -6.58
CA GLY A 69 11.35 -5.62 -6.22
C GLY A 69 11.51 -6.83 -7.15
N LYS A 70 11.67 -6.59 -8.44
CA LYS A 70 11.87 -7.65 -9.43
C LYS A 70 13.16 -8.42 -9.16
N GLN A 71 14.25 -7.70 -8.85
CA GLN A 71 15.52 -8.33 -8.49
C GLN A 71 15.38 -9.17 -7.22
N ALA A 72 14.71 -8.63 -6.20
CA ALA A 72 14.47 -9.34 -4.95
C ALA A 72 13.70 -10.64 -5.19
N LEU A 73 12.61 -10.58 -5.95
CA LEU A 73 11.81 -11.77 -6.28
C LEU A 73 12.63 -12.84 -7.01
N ALA A 74 13.52 -12.41 -7.94
CA ALA A 74 14.35 -13.36 -8.68
C ALA A 74 15.36 -14.08 -7.79
N LEU A 75 15.76 -13.47 -6.67
CA LEU A 75 16.71 -14.03 -5.72
C LEU A 75 16.05 -14.93 -4.67
N LEU A 76 14.75 -14.74 -4.44
CA LEU A 76 14.00 -15.52 -3.44
C LEU A 76 13.52 -16.83 -4.09
N LYS A 77 14.01 -17.94 -3.58
CA LYS A 77 13.58 -19.26 -4.02
C LYS A 77 12.66 -19.85 -2.96
N THR A 78 11.47 -20.26 -3.38
CA THR A 78 10.49 -20.85 -2.47
C THR A 78 9.56 -21.76 -3.27
N ASP A 79 8.99 -22.72 -2.57
CA ASP A 79 7.91 -23.53 -3.13
C ASP A 79 6.63 -22.69 -3.07
N ILE A 80 5.90 -22.68 -4.18
CA ILE A 80 4.67 -21.91 -4.29
C ILE A 80 3.49 -22.86 -4.49
N LEU A 81 2.54 -22.78 -3.59
CA LEU A 81 1.24 -23.42 -3.76
C LEU A 81 0.28 -22.34 -4.28
N ALA A 82 -0.20 -22.49 -5.50
CA ALA A 82 -1.08 -21.51 -6.15
C ALA A 82 -2.54 -21.72 -5.70
N GLU A 83 -2.77 -21.59 -4.40
CA GLU A 83 -4.08 -21.77 -3.76
C GLU A 83 -4.39 -20.59 -2.85
N ARG A 84 -5.65 -20.23 -2.77
CA ARG A 84 -6.12 -19.18 -1.87
C ARG A 84 -6.50 -19.83 -0.54
N ILE A 85 -5.98 -19.28 0.55
CA ILE A 85 -6.39 -19.68 1.91
C ILE A 85 -7.60 -18.82 2.28
N ILE A 86 -8.69 -19.47 2.63
CA ILE A 86 -9.96 -18.79 2.96
C ILE A 86 -10.29 -18.84 4.45
N ARG A 87 -9.58 -19.65 5.23
CA ARG A 87 -9.77 -19.74 6.67
C ARG A 87 -8.51 -20.28 7.33
N LEU A 88 -8.18 -19.77 8.50
CA LEU A 88 -7.11 -20.33 9.32
C LEU A 88 -7.69 -21.40 10.26
N ALA A 89 -6.94 -22.46 10.47
CA ALA A 89 -7.28 -23.52 11.42
C ALA A 89 -6.65 -23.15 12.77
N VAL A 90 -7.50 -22.98 13.78
CA VAL A 90 -7.10 -22.58 15.13
C VAL A 90 -7.35 -23.75 16.09
N ALA A 91 -6.33 -24.11 16.85
CA ALA A 91 -6.43 -25.09 17.94
C ALA A 91 -6.41 -24.35 19.29
N ALA A 92 -6.57 -25.08 20.38
CA ALA A 92 -6.57 -24.47 21.73
C ALA A 92 -5.26 -23.70 22.03
N ASP A 93 -4.14 -24.22 21.55
CA ASP A 93 -2.82 -23.69 21.88
C ASP A 93 -2.17 -22.85 20.77
N GLY A 94 -2.88 -22.64 19.66
CA GLY A 94 -2.35 -21.80 18.57
C GLY A 94 -2.81 -22.21 17.18
N ILE A 95 -2.12 -21.69 16.19
CA ILE A 95 -2.41 -21.96 14.78
C ILE A 95 -2.08 -23.42 14.44
N ALA A 96 -2.95 -24.06 13.67
CA ALA A 96 -2.75 -25.43 13.16
C ALA A 96 -2.56 -25.46 11.63
N GLY A 97 -2.81 -24.34 10.95
CA GLY A 97 -2.68 -24.26 9.49
C GLY A 97 -3.82 -23.47 8.87
N GLY A 98 -4.35 -23.93 7.74
CA GLY A 98 -5.44 -23.25 7.06
C GLY A 98 -6.16 -24.14 6.04
N TRP A 99 -7.25 -23.62 5.54
CA TRP A 99 -8.08 -24.26 4.52
C TRP A 99 -8.00 -23.50 3.21
N THR A 100 -7.79 -24.24 2.13
CA THR A 100 -7.82 -23.67 0.79
C THR A 100 -9.27 -23.46 0.33
N GLU A 101 -9.44 -22.64 -0.69
CA GLU A 101 -10.71 -22.40 -1.35
C GLU A 101 -11.34 -23.72 -1.90
N ARG A 102 -10.50 -24.72 -2.20
CA ARG A 102 -10.96 -26.05 -2.64
C ARG A 102 -11.31 -26.99 -1.49
N GLY A 103 -11.19 -26.53 -0.26
CA GLY A 103 -11.51 -27.35 0.92
C GLY A 103 -10.36 -28.24 1.39
N GLU A 104 -9.16 -28.05 0.86
CA GLU A 104 -8.00 -28.83 1.29
C GLU A 104 -7.39 -28.25 2.56
N ALA A 105 -6.99 -29.12 3.48
CA ALA A 105 -6.33 -28.73 4.73
C ALA A 105 -4.81 -28.63 4.51
N ILE A 106 -4.24 -27.49 4.89
CA ILE A 106 -2.79 -27.30 4.89
C ILE A 106 -2.33 -27.19 6.34
N HIS A 107 -1.61 -28.21 6.80
CA HIS A 107 -1.08 -28.24 8.17
C HIS A 107 0.17 -27.38 8.27
N ALA A 108 0.22 -26.52 9.28
CA ALA A 108 1.37 -25.64 9.50
C ALA A 108 1.55 -25.41 11.00
N LYS A 109 2.81 -25.41 11.46
CA LYS A 109 3.15 -25.07 12.85
C LYS A 109 3.16 -23.56 13.07
N ALA A 110 3.37 -22.79 11.99
CA ALA A 110 3.34 -21.32 12.03
C ALA A 110 2.85 -20.80 10.69
N VAL A 111 2.15 -19.68 10.73
CA VAL A 111 1.62 -19.02 9.53
C VAL A 111 2.07 -17.55 9.55
N ILE A 112 2.51 -17.04 8.39
CA ILE A 112 2.83 -15.63 8.22
C ILE A 112 1.83 -15.05 7.21
N LEU A 113 1.04 -14.07 7.64
CA LEU A 113 0.13 -13.34 6.77
C LEU A 113 0.88 -12.17 6.12
N ALA A 114 1.10 -12.27 4.81
CA ALA A 114 1.83 -11.26 4.03
C ALA A 114 1.14 -10.98 2.68
N GLY A 115 -0.17 -11.15 2.64
CA GLY A 115 -0.98 -11.00 1.41
C GLY A 115 -1.38 -9.57 1.08
N GLY A 116 -0.78 -8.57 1.72
CA GLY A 116 -1.03 -7.15 1.41
C GLY A 116 -2.22 -6.57 2.14
N GLY A 117 -2.61 -5.38 1.72
CA GLY A 117 -3.68 -4.60 2.34
C GLY A 117 -5.05 -4.81 1.67
N PHE A 118 -5.86 -3.74 1.68
CA PHE A 118 -7.23 -3.81 1.19
C PHE A 118 -7.62 -2.64 0.26
N ALA A 119 -6.62 -1.96 -0.33
CA ALA A 119 -6.90 -0.81 -1.20
C ALA A 119 -7.70 -1.17 -2.46
N GLY A 120 -7.73 -2.45 -2.85
CA GLY A 120 -8.55 -2.92 -3.96
C GLY A 120 -10.07 -2.90 -3.70
N LEU A 121 -10.48 -2.64 -2.44
CA LEU A 121 -11.90 -2.50 -2.11
C LEU A 121 -12.49 -1.20 -2.67
N TRP A 122 -11.69 -0.13 -2.83
CA TRP A 122 -12.17 1.11 -3.45
C TRP A 122 -12.42 0.91 -4.95
N LYS A 123 -13.47 1.51 -5.49
CA LYS A 123 -13.73 1.49 -6.94
C LYS A 123 -12.55 2.04 -7.71
N PHE A 124 -11.97 3.14 -7.20
CA PHE A 124 -10.83 3.80 -7.84
C PHE A 124 -9.57 3.61 -6.99
N SER A 125 -8.67 2.78 -7.50
CA SER A 125 -7.51 2.31 -6.76
C SER A 125 -6.34 2.07 -7.73
N THR A 126 -5.13 2.13 -7.21
CA THR A 126 -3.92 1.75 -7.96
C THR A 126 -3.69 0.23 -7.93
N TRP A 127 -4.50 -0.51 -7.19
CA TRP A 127 -4.34 -1.96 -7.00
C TRP A 127 -5.46 -2.76 -7.66
N SER A 128 -5.15 -4.02 -7.90
CA SER A 128 -6.12 -5.01 -8.38
C SER A 128 -7.30 -5.15 -7.41
N LYS A 129 -8.49 -5.38 -7.94
CA LYS A 129 -9.69 -5.69 -7.17
C LYS A 129 -9.57 -6.98 -6.35
N LYS A 130 -8.50 -7.75 -6.57
CA LYS A 130 -8.20 -8.94 -5.75
C LYS A 130 -7.57 -8.60 -4.41
N LEU A 131 -7.10 -7.37 -4.20
CA LEU A 131 -6.49 -6.94 -2.94
C LEU A 131 -7.60 -6.45 -1.99
N ARG A 132 -8.30 -7.38 -1.35
CA ARG A 132 -9.56 -7.15 -0.62
C ARG A 132 -9.43 -7.28 0.90
N GLY A 133 -8.21 -7.42 1.44
CA GLY A 133 -7.99 -7.50 2.89
C GLY A 133 -8.06 -8.90 3.46
N ASP A 134 -7.92 -9.92 2.63
CA ASP A 134 -7.94 -11.32 3.09
C ASP A 134 -7.07 -11.54 4.33
N PRO A 135 -5.80 -11.03 4.41
CA PRO A 135 -5.00 -11.23 5.62
C PRO A 135 -5.62 -10.69 6.89
N ALA A 136 -6.21 -9.48 6.82
CA ALA A 136 -6.84 -8.87 8.00
C ALA A 136 -8.06 -9.67 8.46
N LEU A 137 -8.87 -10.12 7.49
CA LEU A 137 -10.05 -10.95 7.79
C LEU A 137 -9.63 -12.28 8.41
N LEU A 138 -8.66 -12.96 7.81
CA LEU A 138 -8.14 -14.24 8.32
C LEU A 138 -7.59 -14.10 9.74
N ALA A 139 -6.84 -13.01 9.99
CA ALA A 139 -6.29 -12.74 11.31
C ALA A 139 -7.39 -12.50 12.35
N LEU A 140 -8.38 -11.68 11.99
CA LEU A 140 -9.51 -11.37 12.88
C LEU A 140 -10.30 -12.63 13.23
N GLN A 141 -10.62 -13.46 12.24
CA GLN A 141 -11.32 -14.72 12.44
C GLN A 141 -10.53 -15.70 13.32
N ALA A 142 -9.19 -15.61 13.28
CA ALA A 142 -8.31 -16.40 14.12
C ALA A 142 -8.12 -15.83 15.52
N GLY A 143 -8.72 -14.67 15.84
CA GLY A 143 -8.61 -14.04 17.15
C GLY A 143 -7.48 -13.04 17.29
N ALA A 144 -6.81 -12.67 16.21
CA ALA A 144 -5.79 -11.62 16.26
C ALA A 144 -6.43 -10.22 16.23
N GLU A 145 -5.73 -9.24 16.77
CA GLU A 145 -6.19 -7.86 16.82
C GLU A 145 -5.80 -7.09 15.55
N LEU A 146 -6.64 -6.12 15.20
CA LEU A 146 -6.36 -5.20 14.09
C LEU A 146 -6.04 -3.80 14.65
N HIS A 147 -5.32 -2.99 13.86
CA HIS A 147 -4.87 -1.66 14.26
C HIS A 147 -4.96 -0.69 13.09
N GLY A 148 -5.60 0.46 13.33
CA GLY A 148 -5.55 1.58 12.41
C GLY A 148 -6.17 1.37 11.03
N LEU A 149 -7.21 0.56 10.90
CA LEU A 149 -7.81 0.23 9.60
C LEU A 149 -8.29 1.47 8.83
N GLY A 150 -8.63 2.56 9.51
CA GLY A 150 -9.02 3.81 8.86
C GLY A 150 -7.86 4.61 8.26
N PHE A 151 -6.62 4.17 8.42
CA PHE A 151 -5.47 4.88 7.86
C PHE A 151 -5.18 4.35 6.46
N VAL A 152 -5.63 5.10 5.47
CA VAL A 152 -5.44 4.76 4.04
C VAL A 152 -4.75 5.94 3.35
N GLN A 153 -3.71 5.64 2.61
CA GLN A 153 -2.99 6.64 1.82
C GLN A 153 -3.52 6.63 0.39
N PHE A 154 -3.92 7.80 -0.08
CA PHE A 154 -4.37 8.00 -1.45
C PHE A 154 -3.21 8.56 -2.28
N GLU A 155 -3.00 8.00 -3.47
CA GLU A 155 -2.09 8.60 -4.45
C GLU A 155 -2.83 9.75 -5.11
N PRO A 156 -2.29 10.98 -5.06
CA PRO A 156 -3.05 12.16 -5.54
C PRO A 156 -3.33 12.15 -7.03
N THR A 157 -2.40 11.62 -7.83
CA THR A 157 -2.41 11.79 -9.28
C THR A 157 -2.53 10.43 -9.98
N VAL A 158 -3.69 9.81 -9.80
CA VAL A 158 -4.01 8.53 -10.45
C VAL A 158 -4.86 8.82 -11.70
N THR A 159 -4.46 8.26 -12.84
CA THR A 159 -5.07 8.52 -14.13
C THR A 159 -6.52 8.04 -14.17
N VAL A 160 -7.45 8.91 -14.54
CA VAL A 160 -8.83 8.56 -14.90
C VAL A 160 -9.01 8.55 -16.42
N PHE A 161 -8.26 9.38 -17.14
CA PHE A 161 -8.24 9.42 -18.59
C PHE A 161 -6.81 9.62 -19.08
N PRO A 162 -6.39 8.92 -20.14
CA PRO A 162 -7.16 8.02 -21.02
C PRO A 162 -7.54 6.70 -20.33
N LEU A 163 -8.71 6.15 -20.70
CA LEU A 163 -9.33 5.00 -20.00
C LEU A 163 -8.43 3.76 -19.91
N HIS A 164 -7.65 3.50 -20.97
CA HIS A 164 -6.75 2.33 -20.96
C HIS A 164 -5.59 2.45 -19.94
N LEU A 165 -5.43 3.63 -19.34
CA LEU A 165 -4.45 3.88 -18.27
C LEU A 165 -5.14 4.15 -16.92
N ALA A 166 -6.47 4.01 -16.85
CA ALA A 166 -7.19 4.27 -15.61
C ALA A 166 -6.64 3.41 -14.48
N GLY A 167 -6.37 4.05 -13.32
CA GLY A 167 -5.72 3.40 -12.18
C GLY A 167 -4.19 3.51 -12.17
N PHE A 168 -3.57 3.96 -13.27
CA PHE A 168 -2.12 4.14 -13.32
C PHE A 168 -1.70 5.42 -12.57
N PRO A 169 -0.82 5.31 -11.56
CA PRO A 169 -0.36 6.50 -10.85
C PRO A 169 0.74 7.22 -11.63
N ILE A 170 0.58 8.52 -11.83
CA ILE A 170 1.63 9.39 -12.37
C ILE A 170 2.33 10.04 -11.18
N ILE A 171 3.63 9.82 -11.04
CA ILE A 171 4.38 10.29 -9.87
C ILE A 171 4.30 11.82 -9.71
N THR A 172 4.04 12.26 -8.49
CA THR A 172 3.90 13.70 -8.18
C THR A 172 5.21 14.48 -8.36
N THR A 173 6.36 13.79 -8.34
CA THR A 173 7.65 14.44 -8.56
C THR A 173 7.77 15.11 -9.93
N VAL A 174 6.95 14.71 -10.91
CA VAL A 174 6.89 15.35 -12.23
C VAL A 174 6.47 16.83 -12.12
N LEU A 175 5.76 17.21 -11.06
CA LEU A 175 5.41 18.62 -10.78
C LEU A 175 6.65 19.50 -10.56
N HIS A 176 7.74 18.92 -10.05
CA HIS A 176 9.02 19.65 -9.89
C HIS A 176 9.72 19.88 -11.23
N GLU A 177 9.28 19.19 -12.29
CA GLU A 177 9.91 19.26 -13.62
C GLU A 177 9.15 20.17 -14.58
N GLY A 178 8.13 20.89 -14.08
CA GLY A 178 7.38 21.86 -14.88
C GLY A 178 5.97 21.43 -15.27
N ALA A 179 5.55 20.23 -14.87
CA ALA A 179 4.15 19.81 -15.06
C ALA A 179 3.23 20.64 -14.15
N LYS A 180 1.96 20.75 -14.54
CA LYS A 180 0.95 21.50 -13.79
C LYS A 180 -0.32 20.67 -13.61
N LEU A 181 -1.05 20.97 -12.54
CA LEU A 181 -2.40 20.44 -12.32
C LEU A 181 -3.38 21.57 -12.62
N LEU A 182 -4.19 21.41 -13.65
CA LEU A 182 -5.09 22.46 -14.14
C LEU A 182 -6.56 22.03 -14.00
N ASN A 183 -7.37 22.91 -13.40
CA ASN A 183 -8.82 22.70 -13.37
C ASN A 183 -9.44 22.98 -14.74
N ARG A 184 -10.77 22.79 -14.89
CA ARG A 184 -11.45 22.96 -16.20
C ARG A 184 -11.39 24.40 -16.73
N HIS A 185 -11.06 25.38 -15.89
CA HIS A 185 -10.91 26.78 -16.29
C HIS A 185 -9.47 27.11 -16.69
N GLY A 186 -8.57 26.11 -16.66
CA GLY A 186 -7.14 26.31 -16.98
C GLY A 186 -6.33 26.89 -15.83
N GLU A 187 -6.90 26.97 -14.63
CA GLU A 187 -6.23 27.51 -13.46
C GLU A 187 -5.40 26.44 -12.77
N SER A 188 -4.17 26.80 -12.39
CA SER A 188 -3.27 25.87 -11.70
C SER A 188 -3.67 25.71 -10.22
N LEU A 189 -3.72 24.46 -9.75
CA LEU A 189 -3.98 24.13 -8.35
C LEU A 189 -2.80 24.51 -7.43
N LEU A 190 -1.63 24.74 -8.01
CA LEU A 190 -0.44 25.17 -7.25
C LEU A 190 -0.03 26.54 -7.76
N LYS A 191 0.27 27.47 -6.85
CA LYS A 191 0.72 28.81 -7.19
C LYS A 191 2.16 28.77 -7.74
N PRO A 192 2.53 29.72 -8.59
CA PRO A 192 3.92 29.83 -9.04
C PRO A 192 4.88 29.90 -7.85
N GLY A 193 5.88 29.01 -7.83
CA GLY A 193 6.88 28.97 -6.76
C GLY A 193 6.44 28.27 -5.48
N GLU A 194 5.19 27.82 -5.41
CA GLU A 194 4.72 27.07 -4.26
C GLU A 194 5.37 25.68 -4.24
N PRO A 195 5.92 25.24 -3.09
CA PRO A 195 6.43 23.88 -2.99
C PRO A 195 5.33 22.85 -3.22
N VAL A 196 5.66 21.74 -3.87
CA VAL A 196 4.70 20.65 -4.07
C VAL A 196 4.27 20.11 -2.71
N PRO A 197 2.96 20.14 -2.39
CA PRO A 197 2.47 19.67 -1.08
C PRO A 197 2.70 18.18 -0.85
N ARG A 198 2.61 17.76 0.40
CA ARG A 198 2.61 16.33 0.73
C ARG A 198 1.42 15.64 0.04
N LYS A 199 1.54 14.33 -0.19
CA LYS A 199 0.54 13.55 -0.93
C LYS A 199 -0.88 13.75 -0.41
N ARG A 200 -1.06 13.69 0.91
CA ARG A 200 -2.38 13.90 1.52
C ARG A 200 -2.96 15.27 1.16
N GLU A 201 -2.19 16.33 1.40
CA GLU A 201 -2.63 17.70 1.11
C GLU A 201 -2.95 17.91 -0.37
N LEU A 202 -2.10 17.36 -1.25
CA LEU A 202 -2.34 17.45 -2.69
C LEU A 202 -3.62 16.70 -3.09
N ALA A 203 -3.84 15.50 -2.54
CA ALA A 203 -5.05 14.73 -2.78
C ALA A 203 -6.29 15.50 -2.33
N GLU A 204 -6.22 16.12 -1.15
CA GLU A 204 -7.33 16.94 -0.64
C GLU A 204 -7.62 18.14 -1.56
N ARG A 205 -6.58 18.84 -2.05
CA ARG A 205 -6.74 19.98 -2.98
C ARG A 205 -7.42 19.53 -4.28
N ILE A 206 -6.94 18.43 -4.87
CA ILE A 206 -7.52 17.89 -6.11
C ILE A 206 -8.99 17.54 -5.89
N LEU A 207 -9.28 16.84 -4.78
CA LEU A 207 -10.66 16.39 -4.51
C LEU A 207 -11.61 17.57 -4.25
N ARG A 208 -11.14 18.62 -3.56
CA ARG A 208 -11.94 19.85 -3.36
C ARG A 208 -12.29 20.51 -4.69
N GLU A 209 -11.32 20.61 -5.62
CA GLU A 209 -11.58 21.16 -6.96
C GLU A 209 -12.64 20.33 -7.69
N ILE A 210 -12.51 19.01 -7.63
CA ILE A 210 -13.47 18.10 -8.26
C ILE A 210 -14.88 18.29 -7.66
N ARG A 211 -14.98 18.37 -6.32
CA ARG A 211 -16.26 18.55 -5.61
C ARG A 211 -16.89 19.92 -5.87
N CYS A 212 -16.07 20.93 -6.16
CA CYS A 212 -16.57 22.27 -6.56
C CYS A 212 -17.05 22.32 -8.02
N GLY A 213 -16.99 21.21 -8.73
CA GLY A 213 -17.45 21.16 -10.14
C GLY A 213 -16.39 21.62 -11.11
N ASN A 214 -15.14 21.74 -10.70
CA ASN A 214 -14.05 22.25 -11.53
C ASN A 214 -13.27 21.12 -12.24
N ALA A 215 -13.79 19.90 -12.22
CA ALA A 215 -13.20 18.76 -12.93
C ALA A 215 -13.38 18.91 -14.44
N TRP A 216 -12.48 18.30 -15.21
CA TRP A 216 -12.62 18.13 -16.65
C TRP A 216 -13.67 17.04 -16.95
N GLU A 217 -13.95 16.82 -18.23
CA GLU A 217 -15.10 16.01 -18.66
C GLU A 217 -15.06 14.53 -18.20
N HIS A 218 -13.87 14.00 -17.90
CA HIS A 218 -13.76 12.60 -17.41
C HIS A 218 -13.69 12.52 -15.90
N GLY A 219 -13.93 13.63 -15.20
CA GLY A 219 -14.02 13.67 -13.75
C GLY A 219 -12.70 13.86 -13.02
N GLY A 220 -11.65 14.25 -13.72
CA GLY A 220 -10.33 14.49 -13.14
C GLY A 220 -9.85 15.94 -13.30
N ILE A 221 -8.67 16.19 -12.77
CA ILE A 221 -7.92 17.44 -12.97
C ILE A 221 -6.87 17.15 -14.06
N ARG A 222 -6.68 18.07 -15.00
CA ARG A 222 -5.71 17.87 -16.08
C ARG A 222 -4.29 17.88 -15.52
N TYR A 223 -3.52 16.82 -15.80
CA TYR A 223 -2.08 16.78 -15.52
C TYR A 223 -1.37 17.22 -16.81
N ASP A 224 -1.02 18.48 -16.86
CA ASP A 224 -0.47 19.14 -18.05
C ASP A 224 1.06 19.02 -18.07
N PHE A 225 1.59 18.41 -19.12
CA PHE A 225 3.03 18.18 -19.29
C PHE A 225 3.70 19.19 -20.21
N SER A 226 2.95 20.18 -20.72
CA SER A 226 3.48 21.13 -21.72
C SER A 226 4.71 21.90 -21.26
N GLY A 227 4.83 22.13 -19.95
CA GLY A 227 5.96 22.84 -19.35
C GLY A 227 7.19 21.99 -19.06
N ILE A 228 7.15 20.69 -19.32
CA ILE A 228 8.27 19.80 -19.02
C ILE A 228 9.41 19.98 -20.02
N ARG A 229 10.63 20.13 -19.52
CA ARG A 229 11.84 20.12 -20.36
C ARG A 229 12.22 18.66 -20.62
N GLU A 230 11.94 18.21 -21.85
CA GLU A 230 12.05 16.78 -22.20
C GLU A 230 13.42 16.17 -21.92
N GLU A 231 14.51 16.86 -22.26
CA GLU A 231 15.87 16.34 -22.05
C GLU A 231 16.16 16.08 -20.57
N ALA A 232 15.80 17.03 -19.71
CA ALA A 232 15.99 16.89 -18.26
C ALA A 232 15.12 15.77 -17.71
N PHE A 233 13.87 15.68 -18.18
CA PHE A 233 12.93 14.65 -17.77
C PHE A 233 13.41 13.25 -18.20
N ALA A 234 13.87 13.11 -19.45
CA ALA A 234 14.37 11.83 -19.98
C ALA A 234 15.58 11.32 -19.18
N ARG A 235 16.47 12.23 -18.79
CA ARG A 235 17.66 11.89 -17.99
C ARG A 235 17.26 11.45 -16.57
N LYS A 236 16.32 12.16 -15.98
CA LYS A 236 15.95 11.96 -14.57
C LYS A 236 14.95 10.81 -14.37
N TYR A 237 14.04 10.61 -15.33
CA TYR A 237 12.98 9.61 -15.27
C TYR A 237 12.91 8.80 -16.58
N PRO A 238 13.97 8.08 -16.95
CA PRO A 238 14.05 7.46 -18.27
C PRO A 238 12.92 6.46 -18.56
N GLU A 239 12.46 5.73 -17.55
CA GLU A 239 11.42 4.73 -17.75
C GLU A 239 10.03 5.37 -17.96
N TYR A 240 9.72 6.46 -17.20
CA TYR A 240 8.52 7.25 -17.43
C TYR A 240 8.55 7.90 -18.81
N HIS A 241 9.69 8.48 -19.17
CA HIS A 241 9.88 9.10 -20.49
C HIS A 241 9.63 8.06 -21.59
N ALA A 242 10.26 6.89 -21.51
CA ALA A 242 10.08 5.81 -22.49
C ALA A 242 8.61 5.37 -22.57
N LYS A 243 7.94 5.26 -21.41
CA LYS A 243 6.52 4.89 -21.37
C LYS A 243 5.64 5.93 -22.07
N PHE A 244 5.87 7.21 -21.75
CA PHE A 244 5.07 8.30 -22.33
C PHE A 244 5.34 8.45 -23.85
N LYS A 245 6.60 8.28 -24.29
CA LYS A 245 6.95 8.33 -25.73
C LYS A 245 6.27 7.20 -26.52
N ARG A 246 5.99 6.07 -25.91
CA ARG A 246 5.21 5.00 -26.56
C ARG A 246 3.74 5.40 -26.75
N LEU A 247 3.22 6.28 -25.90
CA LEU A 247 1.84 6.78 -26.01
C LEU A 247 1.74 7.89 -27.06
N SER A 248 2.75 8.75 -27.14
CA SER A 248 2.81 9.84 -28.13
C SER A 248 4.27 10.24 -28.39
N PRO A 249 4.64 10.46 -29.67
CA PRO A 249 5.97 11.01 -29.98
C PRO A 249 6.26 12.33 -29.27
N ASP A 250 5.25 13.17 -29.08
CA ASP A 250 5.35 14.36 -28.22
C ASP A 250 4.50 14.12 -26.96
N PHE A 251 5.13 13.52 -25.95
CA PHE A 251 4.42 13.17 -24.71
C PHE A 251 3.92 14.41 -23.97
N ARG A 252 4.47 15.59 -24.24
CA ARG A 252 4.03 16.84 -23.60
C ARG A 252 2.64 17.25 -24.06
N SER A 253 2.20 16.75 -25.23
CA SER A 253 0.84 16.99 -25.75
C SER A 253 -0.19 16.02 -25.19
N LEU A 254 0.23 14.99 -24.43
CA LEU A 254 -0.70 14.00 -23.89
C LEU A 254 -1.71 14.66 -22.94
N TRP A 255 -2.96 14.21 -23.06
CA TRP A 255 -4.03 14.67 -22.18
C TRP A 255 -4.27 13.61 -21.10
N PHE A 256 -3.85 13.95 -19.90
CA PHE A 256 -4.15 13.13 -18.73
C PHE A 256 -5.11 13.87 -17.82
N GLU A 257 -6.16 13.17 -17.37
CA GLU A 257 -6.94 13.62 -16.23
C GLU A 257 -6.67 12.69 -15.07
N VAL A 258 -6.45 13.26 -13.89
CA VAL A 258 -6.07 12.52 -12.69
C VAL A 258 -6.98 12.89 -11.52
N LYS A 259 -7.14 11.96 -10.58
CA LYS A 259 -7.80 12.22 -9.30
C LYS A 259 -7.17 11.32 -8.23
N PRO A 260 -7.41 11.59 -6.94
CA PRO A 260 -6.92 10.72 -5.88
C PRO A 260 -7.53 9.32 -6.00
N GLY A 261 -6.66 8.30 -5.85
CA GLY A 261 -7.08 6.90 -5.82
C GLY A 261 -6.48 6.18 -4.64
N ALA A 262 -7.22 5.23 -4.05
CA ALA A 262 -6.72 4.45 -2.92
C ALA A 262 -5.45 3.72 -3.34
N HIS A 263 -4.41 3.79 -2.50
CA HIS A 263 -3.09 3.30 -2.88
C HIS A 263 -2.48 2.33 -1.87
N THR A 264 -2.43 2.69 -0.60
CA THR A 264 -1.79 1.85 0.42
C THR A 264 -2.60 1.93 1.70
N THR A 265 -2.91 0.78 2.28
CA THR A 265 -3.50 0.73 3.61
C THR A 265 -2.36 0.76 4.64
N LEU A 266 -2.50 1.59 5.66
CA LEU A 266 -1.45 1.84 6.65
C LEU A 266 -1.75 1.16 7.99
N GLY A 267 -3.00 0.72 8.15
CA GLY A 267 -3.42 -0.16 9.22
C GLY A 267 -3.52 -1.60 8.74
N GLY A 268 -3.70 -2.50 9.68
CA GLY A 268 -3.77 -3.93 9.40
C GLY A 268 -3.68 -4.75 10.68
N ILE A 269 -3.07 -5.90 10.61
CA ILE A 269 -2.92 -6.81 11.75
C ILE A 269 -1.95 -6.18 12.77
N ARG A 270 -2.37 -6.15 14.03
CA ARG A 270 -1.51 -5.68 15.13
C ARG A 270 -0.39 -6.68 15.35
N ILE A 271 0.85 -6.20 15.37
CA ILE A 271 2.04 -7.05 15.55
C ILE A 271 2.93 -6.55 16.69
N ALA A 272 3.62 -7.49 17.33
CA ALA A 272 4.71 -7.20 18.25
C ALA A 272 6.02 -6.99 17.45
N PRO A 273 7.11 -6.53 18.09
CA PRO A 273 8.39 -6.32 17.38
C PRO A 273 8.96 -7.54 16.66
N ASP A 274 8.60 -8.75 17.06
CA ASP A 274 9.00 -9.98 16.37
C ASP A 274 7.98 -10.41 15.29
N CYS A 275 7.00 -9.55 14.99
CA CYS A 275 5.92 -9.78 14.03
C CYS A 275 4.87 -10.79 14.48
N SER A 276 4.92 -11.28 15.73
CA SER A 276 3.87 -12.15 16.27
C SER A 276 2.58 -11.36 16.50
N THR A 277 1.45 -12.07 16.40
CA THR A 277 0.13 -11.53 16.73
C THR A 277 -0.31 -12.04 18.11
N ALA A 278 -1.53 -11.67 18.54
CA ALA A 278 -2.13 -12.21 19.75
C ALA A 278 -2.41 -13.72 19.66
N MET A 279 -2.49 -14.26 18.42
CA MET A 279 -2.72 -15.70 18.20
C MET A 279 -1.38 -16.42 18.13
N PRO A 280 -1.07 -17.36 19.05
CA PRO A 280 0.21 -18.10 19.00
C PRO A 280 0.42 -18.82 17.67
N GLY A 281 1.62 -18.70 17.12
CA GLY A 281 1.98 -19.27 15.83
C GLY A 281 1.55 -18.46 14.61
N LEU A 282 0.82 -17.36 14.83
CA LEU A 282 0.38 -16.48 13.74
C LEU A 282 1.22 -15.20 13.75
N PHE A 283 1.79 -14.88 12.59
CA PHE A 283 2.65 -13.71 12.37
C PHE A 283 2.10 -12.89 11.20
N ALA A 284 2.49 -11.62 11.10
CA ALA A 284 2.15 -10.80 9.94
C ALA A 284 3.30 -9.85 9.59
N ALA A 285 3.41 -9.49 8.30
CA ALA A 285 4.46 -8.58 7.82
C ALA A 285 4.03 -7.87 6.54
N GLY A 286 4.68 -6.74 6.29
CA GLY A 286 4.39 -5.89 5.13
C GLY A 286 3.03 -5.21 5.27
N GLU A 287 2.42 -4.83 4.17
CA GLU A 287 1.17 -4.06 4.18
C GLU A 287 -0.01 -4.79 4.86
N ALA A 288 0.12 -6.09 5.16
CA ALA A 288 -0.87 -6.82 5.96
C ALA A 288 -0.83 -6.41 7.43
N ALA A 289 0.32 -5.89 7.90
CA ALA A 289 0.52 -5.49 9.30
C ALA A 289 0.32 -3.97 9.47
N GLY A 290 -0.21 -3.56 10.62
CA GLY A 290 -0.40 -2.15 10.94
C GLY A 290 0.58 -1.65 12.00
N GLY A 291 0.59 -0.33 12.21
CA GLY A 291 1.30 0.30 13.31
C GLY A 291 2.64 0.95 12.97
N ILE A 292 3.19 0.71 11.79
CA ILE A 292 4.51 1.26 11.42
C ILE A 292 4.38 2.70 10.91
N HIS A 293 3.50 2.93 9.95
CA HIS A 293 3.45 4.20 9.22
C HIS A 293 2.50 5.25 9.82
N GLY A 294 1.60 4.84 10.69
CA GLY A 294 0.62 5.76 11.25
C GLY A 294 -0.32 6.31 10.19
N ARG A 295 -0.49 7.64 10.14
CA ARG A 295 -1.47 8.28 9.26
C ARG A 295 -0.96 8.59 7.86
N ASP A 296 0.36 8.62 7.66
CA ASP A 296 0.93 8.98 6.35
C ASP A 296 2.31 8.30 6.18
N ARG A 297 2.44 7.49 5.13
CA ARG A 297 3.66 6.72 4.88
C ARG A 297 4.62 7.51 3.99
N LEU A 298 5.86 7.62 4.42
CA LEU A 298 6.92 8.23 3.63
C LEU A 298 7.32 7.33 2.45
N GLY A 299 7.67 7.96 1.34
CA GLY A 299 8.20 7.25 0.17
C GLY A 299 9.44 6.43 0.53
N GLY A 300 9.56 5.24 -0.05
CA GLY A 300 10.65 4.31 0.24
C GLY A 300 10.41 3.40 1.44
N ASN A 301 9.65 3.86 2.44
CA ASN A 301 9.44 3.08 3.67
C ASN A 301 8.71 1.75 3.45
N ALA A 302 7.80 1.67 2.47
CA ALA A 302 7.09 0.40 2.19
C ALA A 302 8.06 -0.71 1.73
N GLY A 303 8.99 -0.37 0.83
CA GLY A 303 10.01 -1.32 0.39
C GLY A 303 10.89 -1.77 1.56
N LEU A 304 11.34 -0.82 2.36
CA LEU A 304 12.16 -1.14 3.53
C LEU A 304 11.39 -2.04 4.52
N GLU A 305 10.12 -1.71 4.75
CA GLU A 305 9.26 -2.48 5.65
C GLU A 305 9.17 -3.94 5.25
N VAL A 306 8.86 -4.23 3.98
CA VAL A 306 8.66 -5.63 3.56
C VAL A 306 9.95 -6.44 3.72
N PHE A 307 11.11 -5.82 3.49
CA PHE A 307 12.39 -6.53 3.68
C PHE A 307 12.70 -6.75 5.16
N VAL A 308 12.60 -5.70 5.97
CA VAL A 308 12.94 -5.77 7.41
C VAL A 308 11.97 -6.70 8.14
N PHE A 309 10.66 -6.43 8.04
CA PHE A 309 9.67 -7.17 8.82
C PHE A 309 9.41 -8.57 8.23
N GLY A 310 9.51 -8.74 6.93
CA GLY A 310 9.43 -10.07 6.33
C GLY A 310 10.51 -11.01 6.84
N ARG A 311 11.73 -10.47 6.98
CA ARG A 311 12.85 -11.25 7.54
C ARG A 311 12.66 -11.55 9.04
N ILE A 312 12.16 -10.57 9.81
CA ILE A 312 11.90 -10.76 11.24
C ILE A 312 10.82 -11.82 11.41
N ALA A 313 9.70 -11.69 10.70
CA ALA A 313 8.59 -12.65 10.75
C ALA A 313 9.04 -14.06 10.38
N GLY A 314 9.82 -14.20 9.29
CA GLY A 314 10.33 -15.50 8.87
C GLY A 314 11.18 -16.17 9.93
N LYS A 315 12.09 -15.43 10.57
CA LYS A 315 12.93 -15.95 11.65
C LYS A 315 12.12 -16.33 12.90
N ALA A 316 11.14 -15.48 13.26
CA ALA A 316 10.31 -15.72 14.45
C ALA A 316 9.41 -16.94 14.22
N ALA A 317 8.79 -17.03 13.06
CA ALA A 317 7.94 -18.18 12.70
C ALA A 317 8.75 -19.49 12.68
N ALA A 318 9.96 -19.45 12.13
CA ALA A 318 10.83 -20.64 12.11
C ALA A 318 11.21 -21.09 13.52
N ARG A 319 11.57 -20.15 14.42
CA ARG A 319 11.86 -20.48 15.82
C ARG A 319 10.63 -21.05 16.51
N TYR A 320 9.46 -20.47 16.29
CA TYR A 320 8.22 -20.98 16.87
C TYR A 320 7.94 -22.39 16.37
N ALA A 321 8.05 -22.62 15.06
CA ALA A 321 7.79 -23.93 14.46
C ALA A 321 8.75 -25.02 14.95
N ALA A 322 10.01 -24.65 15.24
CA ALA A 322 11.00 -25.58 15.78
C ALA A 322 10.67 -25.97 17.24
N ALA A 323 10.04 -25.08 17.99
CA ALA A 323 9.75 -25.29 19.42
C ALA A 323 8.36 -25.94 19.69
N HIS A 324 7.50 -26.03 18.67
CA HIS A 324 6.12 -26.51 18.87
C HIS A 324 5.79 -27.66 17.93
N PRO A 325 4.90 -28.59 18.37
CA PRO A 325 4.42 -29.68 17.51
C PRO A 325 3.38 -29.13 16.52
N PHE A 326 2.92 -29.98 15.61
CA PHE A 326 1.70 -29.71 14.87
C PHE A 326 0.51 -29.82 15.82
N PHE A 327 -0.35 -28.83 15.80
CA PHE A 327 -1.60 -28.86 16.56
C PHE A 327 -2.67 -29.60 15.78
N PRO A 328 -3.63 -30.23 16.47
CA PRO A 328 -4.69 -31.00 15.79
C PRO A 328 -5.59 -30.05 14.97
N PHE A 329 -5.89 -30.48 13.76
CA PHE A 329 -6.79 -29.77 12.85
C PHE A 329 -8.24 -30.11 13.27
N ARG A 330 -8.98 -29.11 13.70
CA ARG A 330 -10.39 -29.28 14.01
C ARG A 330 -11.21 -29.09 12.74
N ASN A 331 -12.11 -30.05 12.49
CA ASN A 331 -12.99 -29.96 11.32
C ASN A 331 -14.08 -28.93 11.61
N THR A 332 -13.96 -27.75 11.06
CA THR A 332 -14.97 -26.69 11.18
C THR A 332 -15.58 -26.45 9.81
N ALA A 333 -16.89 -26.20 9.80
CA ALA A 333 -17.57 -25.87 8.54
C ALA A 333 -16.88 -24.65 7.88
N LEU A 334 -16.56 -24.77 6.61
CA LEU A 334 -15.96 -23.67 5.86
C LEU A 334 -17.05 -22.64 5.54
N PRO A 335 -16.75 -21.35 5.69
CA PRO A 335 -17.68 -20.33 5.24
C PRO A 335 -17.84 -20.41 3.73
N GLY A 336 -19.01 -20.11 3.24
CA GLY A 336 -19.21 -19.92 1.81
C GLY A 336 -18.46 -18.67 1.33
N PRO A 337 -18.23 -18.56 0.03
CA PRO A 337 -17.61 -17.34 -0.52
C PRO A 337 -18.54 -16.15 -0.31
N GLU A 338 -17.96 -15.00 0.01
CA GLU A 338 -18.73 -13.76 0.11
C GLU A 338 -19.30 -13.43 -1.27
N PRO A 339 -20.60 -13.08 -1.35
CA PRO A 339 -21.19 -12.69 -2.63
C PRO A 339 -20.46 -11.51 -3.28
N GLU A 340 -20.30 -11.54 -4.59
CA GLU A 340 -19.68 -10.43 -5.32
C GLU A 340 -20.41 -9.11 -5.05
N GLU A 341 -21.72 -9.17 -4.86
CA GLU A 341 -22.54 -8.01 -4.51
C GLU A 341 -22.06 -7.32 -3.24
N PHE A 342 -21.59 -8.10 -2.25
CA PHE A 342 -21.01 -7.54 -1.01
C PHE A 342 -19.82 -6.63 -1.34
N PHE A 343 -18.94 -7.08 -2.23
CA PHE A 343 -17.77 -6.28 -2.60
C PHE A 343 -18.14 -5.03 -3.40
N ILE A 344 -19.16 -5.14 -4.26
CA ILE A 344 -19.67 -3.99 -5.03
C ILE A 344 -20.22 -2.94 -4.07
N ARG A 345 -21.07 -3.33 -3.13
CA ARG A 345 -21.66 -2.43 -2.12
C ARG A 345 -20.58 -1.81 -1.23
N THR A 346 -19.59 -2.62 -0.83
CA THR A 346 -18.46 -2.13 -0.02
C THR A 346 -17.69 -1.07 -0.80
N ALA A 347 -17.41 -1.30 -2.08
CA ALA A 347 -16.69 -0.33 -2.91
C ALA A 347 -17.48 0.97 -3.05
N ASP A 348 -18.82 0.88 -3.24
CA ASP A 348 -19.70 2.06 -3.30
C ASP A 348 -19.65 2.85 -2.00
N LEU A 349 -19.72 2.16 -0.87
CA LEU A 349 -19.67 2.78 0.46
C LEU A 349 -18.32 3.48 0.68
N LEU A 350 -17.24 2.80 0.38
CA LEU A 350 -15.89 3.36 0.56
C LEU A 350 -15.68 4.60 -0.29
N ASP A 351 -16.13 4.58 -1.55
CA ASP A 351 -16.00 5.74 -2.44
C ASP A 351 -16.82 6.94 -1.97
N ARG A 352 -17.96 6.70 -1.28
CA ARG A 352 -18.80 7.77 -0.77
C ARG A 352 -18.35 8.31 0.59
N ARG A 353 -17.79 7.44 1.44
CA ARG A 353 -17.56 7.75 2.86
C ARG A 353 -16.09 7.83 3.27
N PHE A 354 -15.19 7.25 2.48
CA PHE A 354 -13.79 7.09 2.91
C PHE A 354 -12.83 7.54 1.81
N ASP A 355 -12.64 8.86 1.70
CA ASP A 355 -11.73 9.51 0.77
C ASP A 355 -10.81 10.49 1.53
N PRO A 356 -9.89 11.20 0.85
CA PRO A 356 -8.99 12.14 1.53
C PRO A 356 -9.66 13.26 2.35
N LEU A 357 -10.92 13.56 2.07
CA LEU A 357 -11.66 14.62 2.80
C LEU A 357 -12.58 14.07 3.89
N SER A 358 -12.61 12.75 4.09
CA SER A 358 -13.54 12.11 5.03
C SER A 358 -13.24 12.51 6.48
N THR A 359 -14.31 12.73 7.22
CA THR A 359 -14.31 13.13 8.64
C THR A 359 -14.61 11.91 9.52
N ARG A 360 -14.51 12.13 10.84
CA ARG A 360 -14.94 11.11 11.81
C ARG A 360 -16.43 10.77 11.63
N GLU A 361 -17.26 11.79 11.37
CA GLU A 361 -18.70 11.61 11.16
C GLU A 361 -18.97 10.73 9.93
N ASP A 362 -18.19 10.89 8.86
CA ASP A 362 -18.31 10.03 7.68
C ASP A 362 -18.00 8.56 8.02
N PHE A 363 -16.97 8.32 8.86
CA PHE A 363 -16.64 6.98 9.33
C PHE A 363 -17.77 6.37 10.15
N GLU A 364 -18.33 7.15 11.09
CA GLU A 364 -19.43 6.69 11.94
C GLU A 364 -20.70 6.40 11.13
N ALA A 365 -21.00 7.26 10.15
CA ALA A 365 -22.13 7.05 9.24
C ALA A 365 -21.90 5.80 8.35
N GLY A 366 -20.67 5.61 7.88
CA GLY A 366 -20.31 4.44 7.09
C GLY A 366 -20.46 3.15 7.89
N ALA A 367 -20.01 3.15 9.15
CA ALA A 367 -20.15 1.99 10.03
C ALA A 367 -21.64 1.64 10.25
N ALA A 368 -22.47 2.63 10.53
CA ALA A 368 -23.93 2.43 10.70
C ALA A 368 -24.57 1.88 9.42
N GLU A 369 -24.15 2.38 8.26
CA GLU A 369 -24.65 1.89 6.95
C GLU A 369 -24.23 0.42 6.72
N THR A 370 -23.03 0.05 7.14
CA THR A 370 -22.54 -1.34 7.04
C THR A 370 -23.35 -2.27 7.96
N ASP A 371 -23.60 -1.86 9.18
CA ASP A 371 -24.42 -2.63 10.13
C ASP A 371 -25.82 -2.88 9.55
N SER A 372 -26.41 -1.91 8.98
CA SER A 372 -27.72 -2.07 8.31
C SER A 372 -27.64 -3.02 7.07
N UNK A 373 -26.62 -2.99 6.36
CA UNK A 373 -26.44 -3.85 5.28
C UNK A 373 -26.08 -5.22 5.68
N UNK A 374 -25.60 -5.35 6.79
CA UNK A 374 -25.33 -6.59 7.34
C UNK A 374 -26.59 -7.22 7.85
N UNK A 375 -27.35 -6.48 8.25
CA UNK A 375 -28.64 -6.87 8.70
C UNK A 375 -29.54 -7.26 7.55
N UNK A 376 -29.38 -6.68 6.63
CA UNK A 376 -30.14 -7.03 5.47
C UNK A 376 -29.64 -8.28 4.81
N UNK A 377 -28.61 -8.44 4.82
CA UNK A 377 -28.04 -9.60 4.30
C UNK A 377 -28.24 -10.81 5.21
N UNK A 378 -28.43 -10.57 6.20
CA UNK A 378 -28.78 -11.56 7.17
C UNK A 378 -30.27 -11.91 7.10
N UNK A 379 -30.85 -11.06 6.60
CA UNK A 379 -32.28 -11.20 6.45
C UNK A 379 -32.68 -11.82 5.13
N UNK A 380 -31.87 -11.88 4.38
CA UNK A 380 -32.15 -12.50 3.10
C UNK A 380 -31.63 -13.88 3.07
#